data_7b8a55d78c814ab81e4ac25c2e203c2d
#
_entry.id   7b8a55d78c814ab81e4ac25c2e203c2d
#
_cell.length_a   1.000
_cell.length_b   1.000
_cell.length_c   1.000
_cell.angle_alpha   90.00
_cell.angle_beta   90.00
_cell.angle_gamma   90.00
#
_symmetry.space_group_name_H-M   'P 1'
#
loop_
_entity.id
_entity.type
_entity.pdbx_description
1 polymer ?
#
loop_
_entity_poly.entity_id
_entity_poly.type
_entity_poly.pdbx_seq_one_letter_code
_entity_poly.pdbx_strand_id
1 'polypeptide(L)'
;MKKSTNNLSRRGFLAAAFAASFSPAPMPKMPGGLGRGDEQPAMSGRDGLKTYVTPYFDGGWTMYMFADRGNNVMLSTLFKSPSGKVVMIDGGWPKDADFLVPALKELGGTVEAWFLTHAHSDHYGALADILSKPNQEGLKIKKVVHKFLPLDFIAETEKSSLQYVSPFLKNLKQGRLKVETPKVGQTWDFGEGLAFECLNDYDLTMKGNSINNSSICYRVTNGGKSIFVTGDIGWPMADKILKTVPKEKIKSDIVFLSHHGQNGANKNFYEAVNPEICVWPTPQWLWDNNHAGRGYGSGPWLTNYVKCWMQDIGVKRQFLLTRDAALGPKRK
;
A
#
# COMPACT_ATOMS: atom_id res chain seq x y z
N MET A 1 -24.34 -30.41 -31.76
CA MET A 1 -23.43 -30.42 -30.60
C MET A 1 -23.07 -28.98 -30.23
N LYS A 2 -23.73 -28.43 -29.20
CA LYS A 2 -23.48 -27.06 -28.71
C LYS A 2 -22.41 -27.13 -27.62
N LYS A 3 -21.27 -26.47 -27.82
CA LYS A 3 -20.25 -26.28 -26.78
C LYS A 3 -20.73 -25.17 -25.83
N SER A 4 -21.00 -25.54 -24.59
CA SER A 4 -21.25 -24.64 -23.47
C SER A 4 -19.92 -24.07 -23.01
N THR A 5 -19.71 -22.77 -23.16
CA THR A 5 -18.62 -22.02 -22.56
C THR A 5 -19.02 -21.60 -21.15
N ASN A 6 -18.52 -22.29 -20.15
CA ASN A 6 -18.63 -21.88 -18.74
C ASN A 6 -17.78 -20.63 -18.50
N ASN A 7 -18.42 -19.48 -18.42
CA ASN A 7 -17.86 -18.26 -17.85
C ASN A 7 -17.86 -18.36 -16.32
N LEU A 8 -16.79 -18.89 -15.74
CA LEU A 8 -16.54 -18.79 -14.30
C LEU A 8 -16.10 -17.36 -13.99
N SER A 9 -16.98 -16.63 -13.32
CA SER A 9 -16.75 -15.26 -12.90
C SER A 9 -15.56 -15.18 -11.92
N ARG A 10 -14.63 -14.27 -12.18
CA ARG A 10 -13.43 -13.96 -11.38
C ARG A 10 -13.70 -13.42 -9.96
N ARG A 11 -14.94 -13.49 -9.47
CA ARG A 11 -15.37 -12.97 -8.16
C ARG A 11 -15.19 -13.92 -6.98
N GLY A 12 -14.69 -15.15 -7.19
CA GLY A 12 -14.69 -16.22 -6.18
C GLY A 12 -13.36 -16.48 -5.44
N PHE A 13 -12.25 -15.81 -5.75
CA PHE A 13 -10.92 -16.27 -5.31
C PHE A 13 -10.34 -15.60 -4.04
N LEU A 14 -11.04 -14.68 -3.39
CA LEU A 14 -10.55 -13.99 -2.18
C LEU A 14 -11.15 -14.50 -0.85
N ALA A 15 -11.93 -15.56 -0.85
CA ALA A 15 -12.70 -15.96 0.34
C ALA A 15 -12.25 -17.27 1.03
N ALA A 16 -11.14 -17.88 0.65
CA ALA A 16 -10.81 -19.22 1.13
C ALA A 16 -9.43 -19.38 1.78
N ALA A 17 -9.05 -18.52 2.71
CA ALA A 17 -7.98 -18.85 3.65
C ALA A 17 -8.07 -17.98 4.90
N PHE A 18 -8.92 -18.33 5.87
CA PHE A 18 -8.73 -18.07 7.29
C PHE A 18 -10.03 -18.40 8.05
N ALA A 19 -10.33 -19.69 8.20
CA ALA A 19 -11.22 -20.18 9.24
C ALA A 19 -10.33 -20.72 10.39
N ALA A 20 -9.62 -19.83 11.07
CA ALA A 20 -9.13 -20.10 12.42
C ALA A 20 -10.16 -19.51 13.36
N SER A 21 -10.79 -20.35 14.17
CA SER A 21 -11.83 -20.11 15.15
C SER A 21 -11.56 -18.92 16.06
N PHE A 22 -12.02 -17.74 15.66
CA PHE A 22 -12.29 -16.64 16.55
C PHE A 22 -13.80 -16.39 16.50
N SER A 23 -14.50 -16.70 17.59
CA SER A 23 -15.83 -16.13 17.81
C SER A 23 -15.63 -14.62 17.94
N PRO A 24 -16.11 -13.79 17.01
CA PRO A 24 -15.96 -12.36 17.16
C PRO A 24 -16.76 -11.92 18.39
N ALA A 25 -16.12 -11.18 19.28
CA ALA A 25 -16.84 -10.43 20.30
C ALA A 25 -17.92 -9.57 19.60
N PRO A 26 -19.07 -9.30 20.24
CA PRO A 26 -20.12 -8.48 19.64
C PRO A 26 -19.52 -7.15 19.17
N MET A 27 -19.86 -6.78 17.91
CA MET A 27 -19.33 -5.55 17.29
C MET A 27 -19.61 -4.35 18.21
N PRO A 28 -18.59 -3.52 18.50
CA PRO A 28 -18.82 -2.30 19.24
C PRO A 28 -19.81 -1.41 18.47
N LYS A 29 -20.79 -0.85 19.18
CA LYS A 29 -21.66 0.19 18.59
C LYS A 29 -20.78 1.33 18.12
N MET A 30 -20.82 1.63 16.81
CA MET A 30 -20.09 2.75 16.25
C MET A 30 -20.51 4.04 16.96
N PRO A 31 -19.57 4.79 17.53
CA PRO A 31 -19.86 6.13 17.99
C PRO A 31 -20.33 6.96 16.80
N GLY A 32 -21.45 7.67 16.94
CA GLY A 32 -21.90 8.64 15.96
C GLY A 32 -20.80 9.70 15.76
N GLY A 33 -20.33 9.89 14.53
CA GLY A 33 -19.48 11.02 14.17
C GLY A 33 -17.99 10.73 13.95
N LEU A 34 -17.63 9.67 13.23
CA LEU A 34 -16.43 9.76 12.40
C LEU A 34 -16.76 10.69 11.24
N GLY A 35 -16.55 12.00 11.44
CA GLY A 35 -16.67 12.98 10.39
C GLY A 35 -15.87 12.50 9.19
N ARG A 36 -16.50 12.46 7.99
CA ARG A 36 -15.77 12.44 6.74
C ARG A 36 -14.79 13.60 6.84
N GLY A 37 -13.50 13.30 6.90
CA GLY A 37 -12.47 14.34 6.94
C GLY A 37 -12.78 15.34 5.85
N ASP A 38 -12.76 16.61 6.18
CA ASP A 38 -13.13 17.80 5.42
C ASP A 38 -13.56 17.54 3.98
N GLU A 39 -14.81 17.86 3.62
CA GLU A 39 -15.38 17.72 2.28
C GLU A 39 -14.47 18.38 1.26
N GLN A 40 -13.69 17.57 0.56
CA GLN A 40 -12.90 18.04 -0.57
C GLN A 40 -13.70 17.83 -1.86
N PRO A 41 -13.69 18.79 -2.78
CA PRO A 41 -14.47 18.69 -4.01
C PRO A 41 -14.12 17.42 -4.79
N ALA A 42 -15.13 16.72 -5.27
CA ALA A 42 -15.00 15.55 -6.11
C ALA A 42 -14.27 15.92 -7.40
N MET A 43 -13.18 15.21 -7.72
CA MET A 43 -12.48 15.37 -8.99
C MET A 43 -12.79 14.20 -9.91
N SER A 44 -13.28 14.51 -11.11
CA SER A 44 -13.62 13.55 -12.16
C SER A 44 -12.34 12.96 -12.79
N GLY A 45 -12.26 11.64 -12.87
CA GLY A 45 -11.07 10.90 -13.20
C GLY A 45 -10.80 10.76 -14.71
N ARG A 46 -10.39 11.76 -15.42
CA ARG A 46 -9.76 11.64 -16.74
C ARG A 46 -8.65 12.64 -17.04
N ASP A 47 -8.42 13.62 -16.19
CA ASP A 47 -7.49 14.72 -16.45
C ASP A 47 -6.33 14.71 -15.43
N GLY A 48 -5.27 13.97 -15.69
CA GLY A 48 -3.96 14.08 -15.04
C GLY A 48 -3.95 14.09 -13.49
N LEU A 49 -2.84 14.52 -12.88
CA LEU A 49 -2.65 14.66 -11.42
C LEU A 49 -3.33 15.90 -10.83
N LYS A 50 -4.59 16.15 -11.15
CA LYS A 50 -5.37 17.28 -10.60
C LYS A 50 -5.89 16.97 -9.19
N THR A 51 -4.99 16.55 -8.29
CA THR A 51 -5.33 16.30 -6.89
C THR A 51 -5.04 17.55 -6.07
N TYR A 52 -6.01 17.97 -5.24
CA TYR A 52 -5.78 19.07 -4.30
C TYR A 52 -4.68 18.68 -3.30
N VAL A 53 -3.64 19.52 -3.19
CA VAL A 53 -2.51 19.28 -2.29
C VAL A 53 -2.82 19.95 -0.94
N THR A 54 -3.03 19.13 0.09
CA THR A 54 -3.20 19.62 1.46
C THR A 54 -1.83 19.97 2.05
N PRO A 55 -1.58 21.20 2.52
CA PRO A 55 -0.34 21.58 3.17
C PRO A 55 -0.17 20.82 4.50
N TYR A 56 0.96 20.11 4.65
CA TYR A 56 1.25 19.35 5.87
C TYR A 56 2.72 19.35 6.26
N PHE A 57 3.64 19.14 5.31
CA PHE A 57 5.07 19.04 5.57
C PHE A 57 5.72 20.42 5.77
N ASP A 58 6.78 20.49 6.58
CA ASP A 58 7.55 21.74 6.81
C ASP A 58 8.58 22.01 5.70
N GLY A 59 8.41 21.37 4.55
CA GLY A 59 9.28 21.36 3.37
C GLY A 59 9.19 19.98 2.71
N GLY A 60 10.18 19.62 1.91
CA GLY A 60 10.28 18.30 1.30
C GLY A 60 9.39 18.11 0.08
N TRP A 61 8.97 16.87 -0.13
CA TRP A 61 8.30 16.42 -1.35
C TRP A 61 6.79 16.40 -1.17
N THR A 62 6.04 16.56 -2.27
CA THR A 62 4.61 16.28 -2.28
C THR A 62 4.39 14.77 -2.38
N MET A 63 3.60 14.23 -1.44
CA MET A 63 3.18 12.83 -1.42
C MET A 63 1.79 12.71 -2.04
N TYR A 64 1.65 12.01 -3.15
CA TYR A 64 0.40 11.65 -3.79
C TYR A 64 0.03 10.21 -3.44
N MET A 65 -1.21 9.98 -3.06
CA MET A 65 -1.78 8.69 -2.69
C MET A 65 -2.93 8.40 -3.64
N PHE A 66 -2.83 7.31 -4.39
CA PHE A 66 -3.78 6.98 -5.45
C PHE A 66 -4.83 5.98 -4.99
N ALA A 67 -6.07 6.21 -5.42
CA ALA A 67 -7.18 5.28 -5.27
C ALA A 67 -7.24 4.32 -6.46
N ASP A 68 -7.66 3.07 -6.24
CA ASP A 68 -7.93 2.12 -7.32
C ASP A 68 -9.06 2.62 -8.23
N ARG A 69 -8.88 2.49 -9.54
CA ARG A 69 -9.86 2.91 -10.55
C ARG A 69 -10.99 1.88 -10.74
N GLY A 70 -10.86 0.70 -10.16
CA GLY A 70 -11.81 -0.40 -10.28
C GLY A 70 -12.53 -0.75 -8.98
N ASN A 71 -12.44 0.09 -7.95
CA ASN A 71 -13.04 -0.16 -6.63
C ASN A 71 -12.53 -1.45 -5.96
N ASN A 72 -11.21 -1.70 -6.07
CA ASN A 72 -10.51 -2.79 -5.38
C ASN A 72 -9.56 -2.21 -4.32
N VAL A 73 -9.00 -3.10 -3.49
CA VAL A 73 -7.88 -2.75 -2.62
C VAL A 73 -6.64 -2.47 -3.48
N MET A 74 -5.84 -1.50 -3.11
CA MET A 74 -4.51 -1.29 -3.69
C MET A 74 -3.66 -0.36 -2.84
N LEU A 75 -2.34 -0.47 -2.94
CA LEU A 75 -1.41 0.55 -2.49
C LEU A 75 -0.65 1.13 -3.68
N SER A 76 -0.69 2.45 -3.80
CA SER A 76 0.11 3.19 -4.78
C SER A 76 0.37 4.60 -4.28
N THR A 77 1.64 4.93 -4.05
CA THR A 77 2.06 6.23 -3.51
C THR A 77 3.25 6.77 -4.31
N LEU A 78 3.16 8.05 -4.65
CA LEU A 78 4.18 8.77 -5.39
C LEU A 78 4.67 9.97 -4.58
N PHE A 79 6.00 10.13 -4.50
CA PHE A 79 6.63 11.33 -3.97
C PHE A 79 7.23 12.13 -5.13
N LYS A 80 6.90 13.43 -5.20
CA LYS A 80 7.44 14.38 -6.17
C LYS A 80 8.20 15.49 -5.46
N SER A 81 9.47 15.66 -5.82
CA SER A 81 10.29 16.73 -5.28
C SER A 81 9.98 18.10 -5.91
N PRO A 82 10.37 19.21 -5.26
CA PRO A 82 10.36 20.52 -5.89
C PRO A 82 11.18 20.59 -7.19
N SER A 83 12.29 19.86 -7.27
CA SER A 83 13.14 19.79 -8.48
C SER A 83 12.65 18.81 -9.56
N GLY A 84 11.51 18.12 -9.34
CA GLY A 84 10.90 17.23 -10.33
C GLY A 84 11.35 15.77 -10.26
N LYS A 85 12.11 15.34 -9.23
CA LYS A 85 12.40 13.92 -9.01
C LYS A 85 11.12 13.18 -8.58
N VAL A 86 11.01 11.90 -8.91
CA VAL A 86 9.89 11.04 -8.54
C VAL A 86 10.38 9.76 -7.87
N VAL A 87 9.74 9.37 -6.76
CA VAL A 87 9.93 8.08 -6.09
C VAL A 87 8.57 7.43 -5.90
N MET A 88 8.47 6.11 -6.16
CA MET A 88 7.24 5.33 -6.02
C MET A 88 7.33 4.32 -4.87
N ILE A 89 6.22 4.09 -4.20
CA ILE A 89 5.98 2.92 -3.34
C ILE A 89 4.75 2.21 -3.90
N ASP A 90 4.93 0.93 -4.22
CA ASP A 90 3.93 0.09 -4.87
C ASP A 90 3.31 0.76 -6.11
N GLY A 91 2.26 0.22 -6.68
CA GLY A 91 1.71 0.79 -7.91
C GLY A 91 0.29 0.34 -8.23
N GLY A 92 -0.28 -0.56 -7.40
CA GLY A 92 -1.61 -1.09 -7.64
C GLY A 92 -1.63 -2.26 -8.62
N TRP A 93 -2.81 -2.55 -9.15
CA TRP A 93 -3.09 -3.64 -10.07
C TRP A 93 -2.49 -3.41 -11.46
N PRO A 94 -2.33 -4.45 -12.31
CA PRO A 94 -1.83 -4.29 -13.67
C PRO A 94 -2.56 -3.22 -14.49
N LYS A 95 -3.89 -3.13 -14.35
CA LYS A 95 -4.71 -2.13 -15.06
C LYS A 95 -4.47 -0.68 -14.61
N ASP A 96 -3.93 -0.48 -13.39
CA ASP A 96 -3.62 0.86 -12.90
C ASP A 96 -2.41 1.47 -13.62
N ALA A 97 -1.65 0.68 -14.37
CA ALA A 97 -0.62 1.17 -15.28
C ALA A 97 -1.18 2.15 -16.34
N ASP A 98 -2.42 1.96 -16.77
CA ASP A 98 -3.08 2.84 -17.75
C ASP A 98 -3.26 4.27 -17.21
N PHE A 99 -3.35 4.42 -15.90
CA PHE A 99 -3.38 5.72 -15.22
C PHE A 99 -1.97 6.18 -14.83
N LEU A 100 -1.14 5.29 -14.25
CA LEU A 100 0.16 5.66 -13.70
C LEU A 100 1.15 6.10 -14.79
N VAL A 101 1.17 5.45 -15.95
CA VAL A 101 2.11 5.79 -17.03
C VAL A 101 1.92 7.23 -17.53
N PRO A 102 0.71 7.67 -17.89
CA PRO A 102 0.47 9.09 -18.21
C PRO A 102 0.87 10.04 -17.09
N ALA A 103 0.48 9.73 -15.83
CA ALA A 103 0.81 10.56 -14.68
C ALA A 103 2.32 10.69 -14.47
N LEU A 104 3.08 9.60 -14.58
CA LEU A 104 4.53 9.61 -14.46
C LEU A 104 5.19 10.40 -15.59
N LYS A 105 4.69 10.30 -16.82
CA LYS A 105 5.19 11.08 -17.96
C LYS A 105 4.94 12.58 -17.78
N GLU A 106 3.78 12.97 -17.29
CA GLU A 106 3.46 14.37 -16.96
C GLU A 106 4.41 14.93 -15.91
N LEU A 107 4.88 14.09 -14.98
CA LEU A 107 5.85 14.46 -13.95
C LEU A 107 7.32 14.46 -14.41
N GLY A 108 7.56 14.32 -15.72
CA GLY A 108 8.90 14.34 -16.30
C GLY A 108 9.45 12.96 -16.68
N GLY A 109 8.67 11.90 -16.51
CA GLY A 109 8.94 10.58 -17.05
C GLY A 109 10.10 9.81 -16.39
N THR A 110 10.70 10.32 -15.31
CA THR A 110 11.83 9.65 -14.64
C THR A 110 11.51 9.31 -13.19
N VAL A 111 11.50 8.01 -12.89
CA VAL A 111 11.34 7.46 -11.53
C VAL A 111 12.72 7.10 -11.00
N GLU A 112 13.19 7.79 -9.94
CA GLU A 112 14.49 7.59 -9.31
C GLU A 112 14.60 6.20 -8.65
N ALA A 113 13.52 5.79 -7.97
CA ALA A 113 13.38 4.48 -7.36
C ALA A 113 11.91 4.08 -7.26
N TRP A 114 11.63 2.79 -7.47
CA TRP A 114 10.34 2.18 -7.24
C TRP A 114 10.47 1.12 -6.16
N PHE A 115 9.96 1.40 -4.97
CA PHE A 115 9.95 0.49 -3.83
C PHE A 115 8.73 -0.41 -3.89
N LEU A 116 8.92 -1.70 -3.64
CA LEU A 116 7.83 -2.66 -3.52
C LEU A 116 7.82 -3.25 -2.11
N THR A 117 6.63 -3.32 -1.52
CA THR A 117 6.46 -3.87 -0.18
C THR A 117 6.45 -5.39 -0.19
N HIS A 118 5.62 -6.02 -1.03
CA HIS A 118 5.49 -7.47 -1.12
C HIS A 118 4.93 -7.93 -2.49
N ALA A 119 4.72 -9.24 -2.65
CA ALA A 119 4.47 -9.88 -3.95
C ALA A 119 2.97 -10.12 -4.22
N HIS A 120 2.05 -9.21 -3.82
CA HIS A 120 0.66 -9.26 -4.27
C HIS A 120 0.39 -8.26 -5.41
N SER A 121 -0.52 -8.65 -6.31
CA SER A 121 -0.74 -7.93 -7.58
C SER A 121 -1.34 -6.53 -7.42
N ASP A 122 -1.98 -6.24 -6.31
CA ASP A 122 -2.49 -4.92 -5.93
C ASP A 122 -1.43 -3.98 -5.37
N HIS A 123 -0.16 -4.43 -5.35
CA HIS A 123 1.02 -3.65 -4.97
C HIS A 123 2.01 -3.52 -6.13
N TYR A 124 2.46 -4.63 -6.73
CA TYR A 124 3.45 -4.56 -7.80
C TYR A 124 2.87 -4.66 -9.22
N GLY A 125 1.56 -4.89 -9.36
CA GLY A 125 0.92 -5.25 -10.63
C GLY A 125 1.10 -4.22 -11.73
N ALA A 126 0.97 -2.93 -11.43
CA ALA A 126 1.18 -1.89 -12.44
C ALA A 126 2.63 -1.85 -12.93
N LEU A 127 3.61 -2.00 -12.03
CA LEU A 127 5.01 -2.11 -12.45
C LEU A 127 5.25 -3.35 -13.31
N ALA A 128 4.64 -4.49 -12.95
CA ALA A 128 4.73 -5.71 -13.76
C ALA A 128 4.18 -5.52 -15.17
N ASP A 129 3.03 -4.86 -15.30
CA ASP A 129 2.44 -4.53 -16.60
C ASP A 129 3.34 -3.59 -17.41
N ILE A 130 3.84 -2.52 -16.79
CA ILE A 130 4.78 -1.57 -17.43
C ILE A 130 6.01 -2.30 -17.96
N LEU A 131 6.62 -3.17 -17.18
CA LEU A 131 7.84 -3.90 -17.55
C LEU A 131 7.59 -5.02 -18.58
N SER A 132 6.35 -5.47 -18.71
CA SER A 132 5.98 -6.47 -19.71
C SER A 132 5.83 -5.90 -21.14
N LYS A 133 5.68 -4.58 -21.25
CA LYS A 133 5.46 -3.87 -22.52
C LYS A 133 6.79 -3.32 -23.04
N PRO A 134 7.16 -3.60 -24.31
CA PRO A 134 8.37 -2.99 -24.88
C PRO A 134 8.18 -1.47 -25.00
N ASN A 135 9.23 -0.74 -24.66
CA ASN A 135 9.36 0.70 -24.89
C ASN A 135 8.19 1.56 -24.40
N GLN A 136 8.12 1.77 -23.09
CA GLN A 136 7.31 2.85 -22.53
C GLN A 136 8.00 4.20 -22.85
N GLU A 137 7.90 4.63 -24.14
CA GLU A 137 8.53 5.87 -24.60
C GLU A 137 8.17 7.03 -23.65
N GLY A 138 9.17 7.79 -23.22
CA GLY A 138 9.02 8.88 -22.26
C GLY A 138 8.91 8.45 -20.79
N LEU A 139 9.04 7.15 -20.44
CA LEU A 139 9.12 6.68 -19.05
C LEU A 139 10.45 5.95 -18.81
N LYS A 140 11.21 6.43 -17.81
CA LYS A 140 12.47 5.81 -17.35
C LYS A 140 12.38 5.48 -15.89
N ILE A 141 12.55 4.19 -15.55
CA ILE A 141 12.69 3.73 -14.17
C ILE A 141 14.18 3.44 -13.93
N LYS A 142 14.81 4.13 -12.96
CA LYS A 142 16.25 3.99 -12.72
C LYS A 142 16.57 2.76 -11.89
N LYS A 143 15.73 2.46 -10.86
CA LYS A 143 15.89 1.26 -10.05
C LYS A 143 14.56 0.77 -9.47
N VAL A 144 14.52 -0.55 -9.19
CA VAL A 144 13.46 -1.20 -8.41
C VAL A 144 14.07 -1.74 -7.13
N VAL A 145 13.45 -1.48 -6.00
CA VAL A 145 13.87 -1.97 -4.68
C VAL A 145 12.81 -2.95 -4.19
N HIS A 146 13.16 -4.22 -4.04
CA HIS A 146 12.24 -5.24 -3.53
C HIS A 146 12.96 -6.38 -2.83
N LYS A 147 12.24 -7.08 -1.95
CA LYS A 147 12.69 -8.31 -1.31
C LYS A 147 11.53 -9.30 -1.20
N PHE A 148 11.13 -9.86 -2.33
CA PHE A 148 10.07 -10.87 -2.37
C PHE A 148 10.56 -12.19 -1.78
N LEU A 149 9.62 -12.98 -1.26
CA LEU A 149 9.90 -14.34 -0.80
C LEU A 149 10.53 -15.20 -1.91
N PRO A 150 11.36 -16.19 -1.57
CA PRO A 150 11.83 -17.21 -2.51
C PRO A 150 10.67 -17.92 -3.21
N LEU A 151 10.80 -18.20 -4.52
CA LEU A 151 9.72 -18.80 -5.31
C LEU A 151 9.31 -20.19 -4.82
N ASP A 152 10.24 -20.98 -4.29
CA ASP A 152 9.98 -22.28 -3.67
C ASP A 152 9.14 -22.15 -2.41
N PHE A 153 9.39 -21.12 -1.59
CA PHE A 153 8.58 -20.84 -0.41
C PHE A 153 7.16 -20.35 -0.79
N ILE A 154 7.03 -19.52 -1.83
CA ILE A 154 5.71 -19.13 -2.38
C ILE A 154 5.00 -20.38 -2.93
N ALA A 155 5.73 -21.30 -3.59
CA ALA A 155 5.15 -22.54 -4.10
C ALA A 155 4.57 -23.43 -2.99
N GLU A 156 5.19 -23.41 -1.82
CA GLU A 156 4.73 -24.16 -0.64
C GLU A 156 3.52 -23.48 0.03
N THR A 157 3.53 -22.16 0.15
CA THR A 157 2.60 -21.42 1.04
C THR A 157 1.45 -20.75 0.30
N GLU A 158 1.69 -20.19 -0.90
CA GLU A 158 0.70 -19.45 -1.69
C GLU A 158 0.87 -19.72 -3.19
N LYS A 159 0.83 -20.99 -3.58
CA LYS A 159 1.12 -21.50 -4.93
C LYS A 159 0.42 -20.73 -6.07
N SER A 160 -0.81 -20.26 -5.85
CA SER A 160 -1.56 -19.51 -6.85
C SER A 160 -0.89 -18.19 -7.27
N SER A 161 -0.05 -17.61 -6.42
CA SER A 161 0.66 -16.36 -6.69
C SER A 161 1.82 -16.54 -7.67
N LEU A 162 2.38 -17.75 -7.80
CA LEU A 162 3.53 -18.03 -8.67
C LEU A 162 3.31 -17.65 -10.12
N GLN A 163 2.10 -17.86 -10.65
CA GLN A 163 1.77 -17.55 -12.05
C GLN A 163 1.94 -16.06 -12.39
N TYR A 164 1.91 -15.19 -11.40
CA TYR A 164 2.09 -13.74 -11.54
C TYR A 164 3.50 -13.29 -11.14
N VAL A 165 4.02 -13.81 -10.02
CA VAL A 165 5.31 -13.39 -9.45
C VAL A 165 6.48 -13.86 -10.31
N SER A 166 6.45 -15.11 -10.81
CA SER A 166 7.56 -15.68 -11.59
C SER A 166 7.84 -14.91 -12.89
N PRO A 167 6.83 -14.56 -13.72
CA PRO A 167 7.06 -13.73 -14.91
C PRO A 167 7.61 -12.36 -14.57
N PHE A 168 7.11 -11.71 -13.51
CA PHE A 168 7.60 -10.41 -13.07
C PHE A 168 9.09 -10.45 -12.71
N LEU A 169 9.50 -11.40 -11.86
CA LEU A 169 10.91 -11.55 -11.48
C LEU A 169 11.80 -11.90 -12.66
N LYS A 170 11.29 -12.67 -13.64
CA LYS A 170 12.00 -12.94 -14.89
C LYS A 170 12.21 -11.65 -15.70
N ASN A 171 11.16 -10.83 -15.84
CA ASN A 171 11.26 -9.55 -16.54
C ASN A 171 12.23 -8.58 -15.87
N LEU A 172 12.23 -8.52 -14.53
CA LEU A 172 13.21 -7.72 -13.78
C LEU A 172 14.66 -8.14 -14.06
N LYS A 173 14.94 -9.45 -14.11
CA LYS A 173 16.28 -9.99 -14.38
C LYS A 173 16.73 -9.75 -15.83
N GLN A 174 15.80 -9.77 -16.78
CA GLN A 174 16.09 -9.57 -18.20
C GLN A 174 16.16 -8.09 -18.60
N GLY A 175 15.53 -7.22 -17.79
CA GLY A 175 15.53 -5.79 -18.02
C GLY A 175 16.90 -5.15 -17.70
N ARG A 176 17.15 -3.97 -18.27
CA ARG A 176 18.33 -3.15 -17.96
C ARG A 176 18.17 -2.32 -16.68
N LEU A 177 17.19 -2.69 -15.84
CA LEU A 177 16.88 -2.00 -14.58
C LEU A 177 17.87 -2.41 -13.50
N LYS A 178 18.31 -1.44 -12.71
CA LYS A 178 19.00 -1.75 -11.45
C LYS A 178 17.97 -2.30 -10.47
N VAL A 179 18.15 -3.54 -10.06
CA VAL A 179 17.36 -4.17 -8.99
C VAL A 179 18.19 -4.17 -7.71
N GLU A 180 17.59 -3.75 -6.62
CA GLU A 180 18.24 -3.66 -5.31
C GLU A 180 17.42 -4.41 -4.27
N THR A 181 18.08 -5.25 -3.47
CA THR A 181 17.44 -5.98 -2.37
C THR A 181 17.70 -5.22 -1.06
N PRO A 182 16.67 -4.69 -0.40
CA PRO A 182 16.82 -3.93 0.83
C PRO A 182 17.35 -4.79 1.97
N LYS A 183 18.13 -4.15 2.87
CA LYS A 183 18.60 -4.72 4.12
C LYS A 183 18.05 -3.91 5.29
N VAL A 184 17.76 -4.56 6.40
CA VAL A 184 17.30 -3.87 7.63
C VAL A 184 18.29 -2.78 8.02
N GLY A 185 17.77 -1.59 8.28
CA GLY A 185 18.55 -0.38 8.60
C GLY A 185 19.17 0.32 7.39
N GLN A 186 19.04 -0.23 6.18
CA GLN A 186 19.49 0.46 4.97
C GLN A 186 18.66 1.71 4.71
N THR A 187 19.32 2.79 4.34
CA THR A 187 18.70 4.07 4.04
C THR A 187 18.95 4.50 2.59
N TRP A 188 18.02 5.27 2.04
CA TRP A 188 18.11 5.93 0.74
C TRP A 188 17.74 7.40 0.92
N ASP A 189 18.69 8.27 0.70
CA ASP A 189 18.49 9.73 0.71
C ASP A 189 18.27 10.22 -0.73
N PHE A 190 17.13 10.82 -0.98
CA PHE A 190 16.77 11.40 -2.28
C PHE A 190 17.02 12.91 -2.33
N GLY A 191 17.47 13.50 -1.22
CA GLY A 191 17.64 14.92 -1.05
C GLY A 191 16.30 15.66 -0.81
N GLU A 192 16.39 16.97 -0.65
CA GLU A 192 15.21 17.84 -0.48
C GLU A 192 14.27 17.39 0.64
N GLY A 193 14.81 16.70 1.68
CA GLY A 193 14.06 16.27 2.87
C GLY A 193 13.35 14.92 2.74
N LEU A 194 13.57 14.16 1.67
CA LEU A 194 13.03 12.80 1.52
C LEU A 194 14.10 11.74 1.75
N ALA A 195 13.87 10.87 2.72
CA ALA A 195 14.70 9.69 2.95
C ALA A 195 13.83 8.47 3.30
N PHE A 196 14.29 7.30 2.91
CA PHE A 196 13.65 6.00 3.21
C PHE A 196 14.58 5.18 4.10
N GLU A 197 14.00 4.38 4.99
CA GLU A 197 14.71 3.38 5.78
C GLU A 197 13.93 2.06 5.74
N CYS A 198 14.63 0.94 5.50
CA CYS A 198 14.09 -0.41 5.58
C CYS A 198 14.06 -0.86 7.06
N LEU A 199 12.87 -1.20 7.59
CA LEU A 199 12.71 -1.50 9.02
C LEU A 199 12.77 -2.98 9.36
N ASN A 200 12.40 -3.88 8.45
CA ASN A 200 12.29 -5.31 8.72
C ASN A 200 12.75 -6.17 7.56
N ASP A 201 12.77 -7.47 7.82
CA ASP A 201 12.96 -8.52 6.83
C ASP A 201 11.83 -9.55 6.96
N TYR A 202 11.56 -10.31 5.91
CA TYR A 202 10.62 -11.41 5.96
C TYR A 202 11.11 -12.52 6.91
N ASP A 203 10.20 -13.40 7.29
CA ASP A 203 10.48 -14.53 8.16
C ASP A 203 9.88 -15.80 7.58
N LEU A 204 10.73 -16.73 7.14
CA LEU A 204 10.31 -18.00 6.52
C LEU A 204 9.61 -18.95 7.49
N THR A 205 9.55 -18.64 8.78
CA THR A 205 8.73 -19.39 9.74
C THR A 205 7.26 -19.00 9.69
N MET A 206 6.93 -17.83 9.09
CA MET A 206 5.56 -17.31 8.96
C MET A 206 4.90 -17.86 7.69
N LYS A 207 4.42 -19.11 7.74
CA LYS A 207 3.80 -19.78 6.58
C LYS A 207 2.35 -19.32 6.29
N GLY A 208 1.62 -18.90 7.30
CA GLY A 208 0.25 -18.40 7.15
C GLY A 208 0.25 -16.96 6.64
N ASN A 209 -0.55 -16.67 5.56
CA ASN A 209 -0.59 -15.36 4.94
C ASN A 209 0.82 -14.83 4.60
N SER A 210 1.63 -15.73 4.01
CA SER A 210 3.08 -15.60 3.94
C SER A 210 3.54 -14.40 3.13
N ILE A 211 2.90 -14.17 1.97
CA ILE A 211 3.25 -13.04 1.10
C ILE A 211 2.96 -11.71 1.80
N ASN A 212 1.80 -11.57 2.46
CA ASN A 212 1.50 -10.39 3.25
C ASN A 212 2.49 -10.19 4.40
N ASN A 213 2.74 -11.25 5.20
CA ASN A 213 3.70 -11.20 6.30
C ASN A 213 5.16 -11.00 5.85
N SER A 214 5.44 -11.10 4.55
CA SER A 214 6.75 -10.76 3.97
C SER A 214 6.90 -9.29 3.59
N SER A 215 5.87 -8.47 3.80
CA SER A 215 5.94 -7.04 3.46
C SER A 215 7.15 -6.37 4.10
N ILE A 216 7.96 -5.72 3.28
CA ILE A 216 9.03 -4.85 3.75
C ILE A 216 8.41 -3.51 4.15
N CYS A 217 8.51 -3.18 5.41
CA CYS A 217 8.05 -1.91 5.96
C CYS A 217 9.13 -0.85 5.76
N TYR A 218 8.70 0.32 5.33
CA TYR A 218 9.58 1.46 5.17
C TYR A 218 9.20 2.59 6.13
N ARG A 219 10.20 3.16 6.81
CA ARG A 219 10.07 4.46 7.44
C ARG A 219 10.50 5.51 6.45
N VAL A 220 9.60 6.41 6.09
CA VAL A 220 9.89 7.51 5.20
C VAL A 220 9.95 8.81 6.01
N THR A 221 11.02 9.59 5.85
CA THR A 221 11.10 10.95 6.38
C THR A 221 10.86 11.91 5.23
N ASN A 222 9.94 12.85 5.40
CA ASN A 222 9.63 13.87 4.40
C ASN A 222 9.29 15.21 5.07
N GLY A 223 10.08 16.22 4.81
CA GLY A 223 9.83 17.58 5.31
C GLY A 223 9.60 17.64 6.82
N GLY A 224 10.49 17.03 7.61
CA GLY A 224 10.43 17.01 9.07
C GLY A 224 9.38 16.04 9.67
N LYS A 225 8.59 15.35 8.84
CA LYS A 225 7.58 14.38 9.27
C LYS A 225 8.01 12.95 8.94
N SER A 226 7.54 11.99 9.75
CA SER A 226 7.77 10.57 9.56
C SER A 226 6.52 9.84 9.11
N ILE A 227 6.69 8.88 8.19
CA ILE A 227 5.63 8.08 7.59
C ILE A 227 6.01 6.61 7.76
N PHE A 228 5.12 5.82 8.34
CA PHE A 228 5.28 4.37 8.41
C PHE A 228 4.47 3.71 7.30
N VAL A 229 5.16 3.09 6.35
CA VAL A 229 4.53 2.31 5.27
C VAL A 229 4.60 0.84 5.67
N THR A 230 3.45 0.24 5.92
CA THR A 230 3.33 -1.10 6.49
C THR A 230 3.31 -2.21 5.44
N GLY A 231 2.95 -1.89 4.18
CA GLY A 231 2.44 -2.92 3.27
C GLY A 231 1.26 -3.64 3.92
N ASP A 232 1.25 -4.96 3.82
CA ASP A 232 0.13 -5.79 4.26
C ASP A 232 0.47 -6.72 5.43
N ILE A 233 1.44 -6.32 6.29
CA ILE A 233 1.83 -7.16 7.44
C ILE A 233 0.61 -7.55 8.27
N GLY A 234 0.55 -8.83 8.63
CA GLY A 234 -0.41 -9.33 9.64
C GLY A 234 0.12 -9.18 11.07
N TRP A 235 -0.66 -9.67 12.04
CA TRP A 235 -0.29 -9.64 13.45
C TRP A 235 1.07 -10.26 13.75
N PRO A 236 1.45 -11.45 13.19
CA PRO A 236 2.74 -12.06 13.51
C PRO A 236 3.93 -11.16 13.15
N MET A 237 3.89 -10.51 11.98
CA MET A 237 4.97 -9.62 11.58
C MET A 237 4.92 -8.30 12.35
N ALA A 238 3.73 -7.76 12.65
CA ALA A 238 3.57 -6.60 13.51
C ALA A 238 4.19 -6.82 14.91
N ASP A 239 3.91 -7.97 15.53
CA ASP A 239 4.48 -8.34 16.83
C ASP A 239 6.01 -8.54 16.77
N LYS A 240 6.52 -9.06 15.64
CA LYS A 240 7.97 -9.16 15.43
C LYS A 240 8.61 -7.78 15.34
N ILE A 241 8.02 -6.85 14.58
CA ILE A 241 8.51 -5.47 14.45
C ILE A 241 8.53 -4.79 15.82
N LEU A 242 7.48 -4.93 16.63
CA LEU A 242 7.44 -4.37 18.00
C LEU A 242 8.57 -4.88 18.89
N LYS A 243 9.07 -6.10 18.66
CA LYS A 243 10.16 -6.71 19.44
C LYS A 243 11.55 -6.38 18.93
N THR A 244 11.69 -6.12 17.62
CA THR A 244 13.01 -6.05 16.96
C THR A 244 13.39 -4.67 16.46
N VAL A 245 12.41 -3.79 16.21
CA VAL A 245 12.65 -2.43 15.72
C VAL A 245 12.63 -1.45 16.90
N PRO A 246 13.61 -0.54 17.00
CA PRO A 246 13.62 0.49 18.04
C PRO A 246 12.33 1.35 18.03
N LYS A 247 11.80 1.66 19.21
CA LYS A 247 10.52 2.38 19.36
C LYS A 247 10.50 3.74 18.65
N GLU A 248 11.61 4.45 18.66
CA GLU A 248 11.76 5.74 17.98
C GLU A 248 11.69 5.64 16.45
N LYS A 249 11.95 4.46 15.88
CA LYS A 249 11.80 4.18 14.46
C LYS A 249 10.38 3.72 14.12
N ILE A 250 9.66 3.14 15.08
CA ILE A 250 8.25 2.74 14.94
C ILE A 250 7.36 3.98 15.00
N LYS A 251 7.59 4.87 15.97
CA LYS A 251 6.80 6.10 16.12
C LYS A 251 6.86 6.94 14.86
N SER A 252 5.67 7.29 14.32
CA SER A 252 5.56 8.04 13.06
C SER A 252 4.35 8.96 13.06
N ASP A 253 4.47 10.11 12.38
CA ASP A 253 3.39 11.10 12.26
C ASP A 253 2.25 10.60 11.38
N ILE A 254 2.57 9.80 10.35
CA ILE A 254 1.61 9.22 9.41
C ILE A 254 1.80 7.70 9.39
N VAL A 255 0.69 6.95 9.32
CA VAL A 255 0.70 5.51 9.07
C VAL A 255 -0.18 5.15 7.88
N PHE A 256 0.32 4.30 6.99
CA PHE A 256 -0.53 3.58 6.05
C PHE A 256 -1.09 2.36 6.75
N LEU A 257 -2.43 2.22 6.78
CA LEU A 257 -3.05 1.10 7.47
C LEU A 257 -2.76 -0.20 6.76
N SER A 258 -2.20 -1.12 7.51
CA SER A 258 -1.76 -2.41 7.01
C SER A 258 -2.90 -3.21 6.41
N HIS A 259 -2.60 -3.90 5.31
CA HIS A 259 -3.54 -4.76 4.62
C HIS A 259 -4.86 -4.04 4.32
N HIS A 260 -4.74 -2.82 3.79
CA HIS A 260 -5.85 -1.93 3.43
C HIS A 260 -6.83 -1.61 4.56
N GLY A 261 -6.37 -1.67 5.83
CA GLY A 261 -7.23 -1.45 7.00
C GLY A 261 -8.18 -2.60 7.32
N GLN A 262 -7.90 -3.80 6.81
CA GLN A 262 -8.65 -5.01 7.16
C GLN A 262 -7.91 -5.86 8.22
N ASN A 263 -7.61 -7.13 7.95
CA ASN A 263 -6.97 -8.07 8.87
C ASN A 263 -5.43 -7.93 8.86
N GLY A 264 -4.94 -6.69 8.96
CA GLY A 264 -3.51 -6.34 8.97
C GLY A 264 -2.89 -6.39 10.37
N ALA A 265 -2.11 -5.35 10.71
CA ALA A 265 -1.48 -5.21 12.03
C ALA A 265 -2.50 -5.08 13.17
N ASN A 266 -2.10 -5.39 14.40
CA ASN A 266 -2.94 -5.33 15.59
C ASN A 266 -2.94 -3.94 16.25
N LYS A 267 -3.83 -3.76 17.25
CA LYS A 267 -3.97 -2.49 17.99
C LYS A 267 -2.66 -2.03 18.63
N ASN A 268 -1.93 -2.95 19.28
CA ASN A 268 -0.68 -2.62 19.97
C ASN A 268 0.37 -2.03 19.01
N PHE A 269 0.39 -2.52 17.75
CA PHE A 269 1.27 -1.97 16.73
C PHE A 269 0.92 -0.51 16.43
N TYR A 270 -0.37 -0.21 16.19
CA TYR A 270 -0.80 1.16 15.92
C TYR A 270 -0.64 2.10 17.12
N GLU A 271 -0.82 1.61 18.35
CA GLU A 271 -0.50 2.35 19.58
C GLU A 271 0.98 2.71 19.68
N ALA A 272 1.87 1.79 19.26
CA ALA A 272 3.31 2.06 19.23
C ALA A 272 3.70 3.06 18.13
N VAL A 273 3.04 3.01 16.96
CA VAL A 273 3.22 4.01 15.90
C VAL A 273 2.71 5.37 16.36
N ASN A 274 1.61 5.42 17.09
CA ASN A 274 0.97 6.63 17.63
C ASN A 274 0.85 7.78 16.61
N PRO A 275 0.14 7.55 15.48
CA PRO A 275 0.13 8.49 14.36
C PRO A 275 -0.84 9.65 14.58
N GLU A 276 -0.51 10.82 14.02
CA GLU A 276 -1.42 11.96 13.89
C GLU A 276 -2.40 11.76 12.73
N ILE A 277 -1.91 11.13 11.65
CA ILE A 277 -2.65 10.89 10.41
C ILE A 277 -2.61 9.40 10.07
N CYS A 278 -3.74 8.82 9.67
CA CYS A 278 -3.75 7.53 9.02
C CYS A 278 -4.28 7.61 7.58
N VAL A 279 -3.67 6.79 6.72
CA VAL A 279 -4.05 6.62 5.33
C VAL A 279 -4.67 5.24 5.17
N TRP A 280 -5.86 5.19 4.62
CA TRP A 280 -6.63 3.99 4.34
C TRP A 280 -6.57 3.68 2.84
N PRO A 281 -5.70 2.79 2.39
CA PRO A 281 -5.70 2.34 0.99
C PRO A 281 -6.86 1.36 0.76
N THR A 282 -8.08 1.84 1.00
CA THR A 282 -9.30 1.07 1.27
C THR A 282 -10.42 1.52 0.35
N PRO A 283 -11.01 0.65 -0.47
CA PRO A 283 -12.21 0.98 -1.25
C PRO A 283 -13.46 1.09 -0.36
N GLN A 284 -14.51 1.73 -0.87
CA GLN A 284 -15.73 2.01 -0.10
C GLN A 284 -16.37 0.73 0.47
N TRP A 285 -16.43 -0.36 -0.29
CA TRP A 285 -17.04 -1.61 0.19
C TRP A 285 -16.29 -2.21 1.38
N LEU A 286 -14.97 -2.10 1.41
CA LEU A 286 -14.15 -2.59 2.52
C LEU A 286 -14.22 -1.63 3.72
N TRP A 287 -14.24 -0.32 3.45
CA TRP A 287 -14.51 0.69 4.49
C TRP A 287 -15.84 0.42 5.18
N ASP A 288 -16.90 0.14 4.42
CA ASP A 288 -18.22 -0.19 4.97
C ASP A 288 -18.27 -1.60 5.57
N ASN A 289 -17.19 -2.37 5.47
CA ASN A 289 -17.15 -3.79 5.80
C ASN A 289 -18.35 -4.52 5.17
N ASN A 290 -18.62 -4.23 3.89
CA ASN A 290 -19.79 -4.69 3.15
C ASN A 290 -19.42 -5.89 2.26
N HIS A 291 -19.79 -7.09 2.67
CA HIS A 291 -19.55 -8.31 1.92
C HIS A 291 -20.60 -8.51 0.84
N ALA A 292 -20.18 -8.42 -0.43
CA ALA A 292 -21.00 -8.73 -1.60
C ALA A 292 -22.36 -7.98 -1.64
N GLY A 293 -22.39 -6.72 -1.19
CA GLY A 293 -23.60 -5.89 -1.20
C GLY A 293 -24.62 -6.19 -0.12
N ARG A 294 -24.27 -6.99 0.88
CA ARG A 294 -25.19 -7.37 1.99
C ARG A 294 -25.43 -6.25 3.00
N GLY A 295 -24.80 -5.12 2.84
CA GLY A 295 -24.93 -3.94 3.70
C GLY A 295 -23.74 -3.74 4.65
N TYR A 296 -23.78 -2.60 5.34
CA TYR A 296 -22.75 -2.17 6.27
C TYR A 296 -22.51 -3.19 7.39
N GLY A 297 -21.23 -3.50 7.67
CA GLY A 297 -20.84 -4.41 8.75
C GLY A 297 -21.09 -5.89 8.48
N SER A 298 -21.53 -6.28 7.28
CA SER A 298 -21.80 -7.68 6.93
C SER A 298 -20.55 -8.49 6.58
N GLY A 299 -19.41 -7.84 6.44
CA GLY A 299 -18.15 -8.47 6.05
C GLY A 299 -17.39 -9.07 7.22
N PRO A 300 -16.49 -10.02 6.95
CA PRO A 300 -15.68 -10.70 7.96
C PRO A 300 -14.40 -9.93 8.36
N TRP A 301 -14.17 -8.75 7.80
CA TRP A 301 -12.94 -8.01 8.00
C TRP A 301 -12.95 -7.21 9.30
N LEU A 302 -11.76 -6.95 9.86
CA LEU A 302 -11.61 -6.18 11.09
C LEU A 302 -11.70 -4.66 10.89
N THR A 303 -12.08 -4.18 9.70
CA THR A 303 -12.10 -2.76 9.35
C THR A 303 -12.80 -1.88 10.38
N ASN A 304 -13.95 -2.33 10.91
CA ASN A 304 -14.68 -1.57 11.94
C ASN A 304 -13.93 -1.53 13.28
N TYR A 305 -13.20 -2.58 13.64
CA TYR A 305 -12.31 -2.57 14.82
C TYR A 305 -11.13 -1.62 14.62
N VAL A 306 -10.51 -1.66 13.43
CA VAL A 306 -9.39 -0.75 13.10
C VAL A 306 -9.84 0.70 13.18
N LYS A 307 -11.05 1.05 12.73
CA LYS A 307 -11.62 2.40 12.91
C LYS A 307 -11.72 2.79 14.39
N CYS A 308 -12.22 1.89 15.24
CA CYS A 308 -12.30 2.13 16.68
C CYS A 308 -10.90 2.30 17.27
N TRP A 309 -9.91 1.50 16.86
CA TRP A 309 -8.54 1.65 17.33
C TRP A 309 -7.95 3.01 16.95
N MET A 310 -8.16 3.48 15.72
CA MET A 310 -7.70 4.81 15.31
C MET A 310 -8.34 5.93 16.13
N GLN A 311 -9.60 5.77 16.50
CA GLN A 311 -10.29 6.71 17.38
C GLN A 311 -9.72 6.67 18.83
N ASP A 312 -9.51 5.46 19.39
CA ASP A 312 -8.94 5.27 20.73
C ASP A 312 -7.53 5.88 20.83
N ILE A 313 -6.72 5.75 19.77
CA ILE A 313 -5.37 6.30 19.66
C ILE A 313 -5.41 7.84 19.56
N GLY A 314 -6.55 8.41 19.16
CA GLY A 314 -6.70 9.85 18.99
C GLY A 314 -6.13 10.38 17.67
N VAL A 315 -6.20 9.56 16.60
CA VAL A 315 -5.83 9.98 15.24
C VAL A 315 -6.62 11.21 14.83
N LYS A 316 -5.94 12.29 14.47
CA LYS A 316 -6.58 13.59 14.19
C LYS A 316 -7.18 13.67 12.79
N ARG A 317 -6.58 12.97 11.81
CA ARG A 317 -7.01 13.01 10.40
C ARG A 317 -6.90 11.65 9.74
N GLN A 318 -7.88 11.32 8.91
CA GLN A 318 -7.93 10.07 8.17
C GLN A 318 -8.15 10.34 6.68
N PHE A 319 -7.33 9.71 5.83
CA PHE A 319 -7.48 9.77 4.37
C PHE A 319 -7.99 8.41 3.89
N LEU A 320 -9.25 8.37 3.47
CA LEU A 320 -9.83 7.21 2.82
C LEU A 320 -9.61 7.30 1.31
N LEU A 321 -8.84 6.35 0.75
CA LEU A 321 -8.48 6.37 -0.66
C LEU A 321 -9.58 5.76 -1.55
N THR A 322 -10.81 6.22 -1.42
CA THR A 322 -11.85 6.06 -2.45
C THR A 322 -11.66 7.06 -3.60
N ARG A 323 -10.76 8.01 -3.42
CA ARG A 323 -10.28 9.01 -4.37
C ARG A 323 -8.84 9.36 -4.06
N ASP A 324 -8.12 9.91 -5.04
CA ASP A 324 -6.75 10.37 -4.85
C ASP A 324 -6.66 11.48 -3.81
N ALA A 325 -5.56 11.46 -3.06
CA ALA A 325 -5.26 12.49 -2.06
C ALA A 325 -3.78 12.90 -2.17
N ALA A 326 -3.45 14.11 -1.71
CA ALA A 326 -2.07 14.55 -1.68
C ALA A 326 -1.77 15.42 -0.44
N LEU A 327 -0.58 15.20 0.13
CA LEU A 327 0.02 16.02 1.18
C LEU A 327 1.27 16.69 0.64
N GLY A 328 1.39 17.97 0.80
CA GLY A 328 2.51 18.75 0.30
C GLY A 328 3.11 19.69 1.35
N PRO A 329 4.18 20.40 0.97
CA PRO A 329 4.78 21.42 1.82
C PRO A 329 3.77 22.53 2.18
N LYS A 330 3.87 23.03 3.41
CA LYS A 330 3.18 24.26 3.81
C LYS A 330 3.70 25.42 2.96
N ARG A 331 2.79 26.30 2.54
CA ARG A 331 3.20 27.56 1.91
C ARG A 331 3.89 28.41 2.97
N LYS A 332 5.06 28.93 2.63
CA LYS A 332 5.76 29.93 3.46
C LYS A 332 4.98 31.23 3.45
#